data_87cc36d9f90896305b724aec10eb6f4c
#
_entry.id   87cc36d9f90896305b724aec10eb6f4c
#
_cell.length_a   1.000
_cell.length_b   1.000
_cell.length_c   1.000
_cell.angle_alpha   90.00
_cell.angle_beta   90.00
_cell.angle_gamma   90.00
#
_symmetry.space_group_name_H-M   'P 1'
#
loop_
_entity.id
_entity.type
_entity.pdbx_description
1 polymer ?
#
loop_
_entity_poly.entity_id
_entity_poly.type
_entity_poly.pdbx_seq_one_letter_code
_entity_poly.pdbx_strand_id
1 'polypeptide(L)'
;MINTPFISICIPAYKHVDYLKRLLDSISSQTYKDFEIIITDDSPDNSVEILVEEYNPIHLINYCKNEKPLGTPENWNEAIRRANGTWIKMMHNDDWFATNDALQIFYDTVQQNSDTDFFFSAFQNVEENSGKTEIVKMSSTDKAFL
;
A
#
# COMPACT_ATOMS: atom_id res chain seq x y z
N MET A 1 14.81 6.42 -21.18
CA MET A 1 13.97 7.29 -20.30
C MET A 1 13.52 6.42 -19.15
N ILE A 2 13.80 6.82 -17.93
CA ILE A 2 13.27 6.13 -16.74
C ILE A 2 11.78 6.43 -16.73
N ASN A 3 10.95 5.41 -16.94
CA ASN A 3 9.50 5.59 -16.90
C ASN A 3 9.11 5.77 -15.42
N THR A 4 8.70 6.97 -15.04
CA THR A 4 8.20 7.25 -13.69
C THR A 4 6.86 6.56 -13.53
N PRO A 5 6.67 5.67 -12.55
CA PRO A 5 5.39 5.01 -12.35
C PRO A 5 4.31 6.02 -11.97
N PHE A 6 3.06 5.71 -12.27
CA PHE A 6 1.96 6.59 -11.87
C PHE A 6 1.67 6.49 -10.37
N ILE A 7 1.74 5.28 -9.79
CA ILE A 7 1.45 5.03 -8.38
C ILE A 7 2.68 4.43 -7.69
N SER A 8 3.07 4.99 -6.54
CA SER A 8 3.96 4.33 -5.58
C SER A 8 3.13 3.73 -4.45
N ILE A 9 3.16 2.41 -4.33
CA ILE A 9 2.55 1.69 -3.20
C ILE A 9 3.58 1.65 -2.08
N CYS A 10 3.38 2.45 -1.04
CA CYS A 10 4.29 2.59 0.09
C CYS A 10 3.82 1.71 1.26
N ILE A 11 4.67 0.78 1.68
CA ILE A 11 4.37 -0.24 2.69
C ILE A 11 5.39 -0.15 3.83
N PRO A 12 5.06 0.51 4.94
CA PRO A 12 5.87 0.43 6.14
C PRO A 12 5.64 -0.93 6.82
N ALA A 13 6.67 -1.77 6.88
CA ALA A 13 6.60 -3.12 7.42
C ALA A 13 7.21 -3.21 8.81
N TYR A 14 6.61 -4.06 9.64
CA TYR A 14 7.13 -4.48 10.93
C TYR A 14 6.59 -5.86 11.28
N LYS A 15 7.41 -6.91 11.20
CA LYS A 15 7.00 -8.30 11.48
C LYS A 15 5.79 -8.74 10.63
N HIS A 16 5.01 -9.69 11.12
CA HIS A 16 3.72 -10.14 10.55
C HIS A 16 3.76 -10.46 9.05
N VAL A 17 4.73 -11.28 8.66
CA VAL A 17 4.97 -11.67 7.25
C VAL A 17 3.75 -12.29 6.56
N ASP A 18 2.87 -12.97 7.31
CA ASP A 18 1.64 -13.55 6.74
C ASP A 18 0.68 -12.47 6.24
N TYR A 19 0.57 -11.36 6.97
CA TYR A 19 -0.23 -10.22 6.52
C TYR A 19 0.42 -9.52 5.32
N LEU A 20 1.73 -9.27 5.39
CA LEU A 20 2.46 -8.69 4.28
C LEU A 20 2.36 -9.58 3.02
N LYS A 21 2.41 -10.90 3.18
CA LYS A 21 2.18 -11.84 2.07
C LYS A 21 0.80 -11.64 1.45
N ARG A 22 -0.25 -11.56 2.26
CA ARG A 22 -1.62 -11.30 1.79
C ARG A 22 -1.71 -9.98 1.01
N LEU A 23 -1.06 -8.93 1.50
CA LEU A 23 -0.99 -7.63 0.81
C LEU A 23 -0.31 -7.79 -0.55
N LEU A 24 0.88 -8.42 -0.61
CA LEU A 24 1.63 -8.62 -1.86
C LEU A 24 0.86 -9.48 -2.87
N ASP A 25 0.16 -10.53 -2.42
CA ASP A 25 -0.74 -11.33 -3.26
C ASP A 25 -1.87 -10.46 -3.84
N SER A 26 -2.46 -9.57 -3.03
CA SER A 26 -3.51 -8.65 -3.48
C SER A 26 -3.01 -7.60 -4.48
N ILE A 27 -1.77 -7.15 -4.34
CA ILE A 27 -1.11 -6.25 -5.31
C ILE A 27 -0.83 -6.99 -6.62
N SER A 28 -0.33 -8.23 -6.54
CA SER A 28 -0.02 -9.06 -7.70
C SER A 28 -1.24 -9.30 -8.59
N SER A 29 -2.41 -9.42 -7.98
CA SER A 29 -3.69 -9.65 -8.68
C SER A 29 -4.34 -8.39 -9.26
N GLN A 30 -3.79 -7.18 -9.00
CA GLN A 30 -4.35 -5.95 -9.56
C GLN A 30 -4.28 -5.93 -11.10
N THR A 31 -5.33 -5.41 -11.73
CA THR A 31 -5.39 -5.26 -13.20
C THR A 31 -4.55 -4.09 -13.69
N TYR A 32 -4.50 -2.99 -12.96
CA TYR A 32 -3.63 -1.85 -13.23
C TYR A 32 -2.18 -2.20 -12.93
N LYS A 33 -1.23 -1.82 -13.80
CA LYS A 33 0.17 -2.28 -13.70
C LYS A 33 1.21 -1.15 -13.64
N ASP A 34 0.83 0.11 -13.86
CA ASP A 34 1.78 1.24 -13.82
C ASP A 34 2.00 1.72 -12.37
N PHE A 35 2.65 0.87 -11.59
CA PHE A 35 3.01 1.16 -10.20
C PHE A 35 4.39 0.60 -9.84
N GLU A 36 4.97 1.15 -8.79
CA GLU A 36 6.10 0.57 -8.06
C GLU A 36 5.67 0.16 -6.65
N ILE A 37 6.44 -0.73 -6.04
CA ILE A 37 6.26 -1.17 -4.65
C ILE A 37 7.47 -0.73 -3.83
N ILE A 38 7.23 -0.05 -2.72
CA ILE A 38 8.27 0.40 -1.79
C ILE A 38 7.97 -0.18 -0.43
N ILE A 39 8.92 -0.93 0.13
CA ILE A 39 8.81 -1.52 1.46
C ILE A 39 9.95 -1.00 2.34
N THR A 40 9.60 -0.35 3.45
CA THR A 40 10.54 0.06 4.50
C THR A 40 10.31 -0.77 5.74
N ASP A 41 11.34 -1.44 6.23
CA ASP A 41 11.22 -2.50 7.21
C ASP A 41 11.92 -2.16 8.53
N ASP A 42 11.13 -2.10 9.60
CA ASP A 42 11.55 -1.90 10.98
C ASP A 42 11.69 -3.22 11.78
N SER A 43 11.52 -4.38 11.13
CA SER A 43 11.57 -5.68 11.81
C SER A 43 12.95 -5.95 12.40
N PRO A 44 13.05 -6.63 13.56
CA PRO A 44 14.32 -6.93 14.18
C PRO A 44 15.07 -8.11 13.53
N ASP A 45 14.40 -8.85 12.65
CA ASP A 45 14.90 -10.04 11.95
C ASP A 45 14.76 -9.88 10.42
N ASN A 46 15.16 -10.91 9.66
CA ASN A 46 15.14 -10.88 8.19
C ASN A 46 13.88 -11.51 7.58
N SER A 47 12.83 -11.73 8.36
CA SER A 47 11.63 -12.42 7.87
C SER A 47 10.93 -11.68 6.72
N VAL A 48 10.88 -10.33 6.80
CA VAL A 48 10.33 -9.49 5.73
C VAL A 48 11.21 -9.52 4.48
N GLU A 49 12.54 -9.43 4.64
CA GLU A 49 13.49 -9.51 3.53
C GLU A 49 13.35 -10.83 2.75
N ILE A 50 13.31 -11.95 3.46
CA ILE A 50 13.12 -13.29 2.86
C ILE A 50 11.82 -13.34 2.06
N LEU A 51 10.71 -12.83 2.61
CA LEU A 51 9.45 -12.78 1.89
C LEU A 51 9.55 -11.90 0.63
N VAL A 52 10.19 -10.74 0.72
CA VAL A 52 10.34 -9.82 -0.43
C VAL A 52 11.14 -10.48 -1.55
N GLU A 53 12.17 -11.26 -1.23
CA GLU A 53 12.96 -12.00 -2.23
C GLU A 53 12.12 -12.98 -3.03
N GLU A 54 11.09 -13.59 -2.44
CA GLU A 54 10.16 -14.48 -3.17
C GLU A 54 9.33 -13.74 -4.22
N TYR A 55 9.02 -12.44 -3.98
CA TYR A 55 8.19 -11.62 -4.88
C TYR A 55 8.98 -10.81 -5.91
N ASN A 56 10.26 -10.57 -5.70
CA ASN A 56 11.12 -9.81 -6.61
C ASN A 56 11.13 -10.32 -8.07
N PRO A 57 11.04 -11.63 -8.35
CA PRO A 57 10.92 -12.10 -9.73
C PRO A 57 9.61 -11.69 -10.43
N ILE A 58 8.57 -11.36 -9.65
CA ILE A 58 7.24 -11.00 -10.16
C ILE A 58 7.11 -9.47 -10.23
N HIS A 59 7.61 -8.77 -9.21
CA HIS A 59 7.54 -7.33 -9.06
C HIS A 59 8.91 -6.78 -8.66
N LEU A 60 9.31 -5.68 -9.30
CA LEU A 60 10.48 -4.93 -8.82
C LEU A 60 10.09 -4.19 -7.54
N ILE A 61 10.53 -4.70 -6.39
CA ILE A 61 10.28 -4.13 -5.08
C ILE A 61 11.49 -3.32 -4.63
N ASN A 62 11.31 -2.05 -4.35
CA ASN A 62 12.29 -1.22 -3.67
C ASN A 62 12.21 -1.48 -2.17
N TYR A 63 12.98 -2.46 -1.70
CA TYR A 63 13.05 -2.84 -0.29
C TYR A 63 14.18 -2.11 0.43
N CYS A 64 13.91 -1.64 1.63
CA CYS A 64 14.89 -1.05 2.53
C CYS A 64 14.69 -1.52 3.96
N LYS A 65 15.67 -2.22 4.48
CA LYS A 65 15.79 -2.49 5.91
C LYS A 65 16.32 -1.25 6.63
N ASN A 66 15.63 -0.76 7.63
CA ASN A 66 16.12 0.35 8.44
C ASN A 66 17.22 -0.13 9.39
N GLU A 67 18.34 0.58 9.47
CA GLU A 67 19.44 0.24 10.38
C GLU A 67 19.01 0.22 11.85
N LYS A 68 18.05 1.09 12.17
CA LYS A 68 17.39 1.16 13.48
C LYS A 68 15.90 1.33 13.24
N PRO A 69 15.04 0.71 14.07
CA PRO A 69 13.61 0.94 13.97
C PRO A 69 13.30 2.44 14.07
N LEU A 70 12.60 2.95 13.06
CA LEU A 70 12.19 4.36 13.00
C LEU A 70 10.89 4.59 13.76
N GLY A 71 10.05 3.55 13.86
CA GLY A 71 8.72 3.65 14.46
C GLY A 71 7.73 4.43 13.61
N THR A 72 6.51 4.57 14.13
CA THR A 72 5.45 5.36 13.51
C THR A 72 5.49 6.78 14.04
N PRO A 73 5.40 7.83 13.19
CA PRO A 73 5.14 7.78 11.73
C PRO A 73 6.41 7.75 10.85
N GLU A 74 7.61 7.66 11.42
CA GLU A 74 8.83 7.92 10.66
C GLU A 74 9.11 6.82 9.61
N ASN A 75 8.77 5.55 9.89
CA ASN A 75 8.87 4.48 8.90
C ASN A 75 7.92 4.72 7.69
N TRP A 76 6.75 5.35 7.92
CA TRP A 76 5.85 5.77 6.83
C TRP A 76 6.48 6.87 5.97
N ASN A 77 7.05 7.88 6.63
CA ASN A 77 7.73 8.97 5.96
C ASN A 77 8.91 8.48 5.13
N GLU A 78 9.64 7.47 5.62
CA GLU A 78 10.75 6.86 4.89
C GLU A 78 10.27 6.17 3.60
N ALA A 79 9.16 5.44 3.65
CA ALA A 79 8.56 4.86 2.44
C ALA A 79 8.15 5.94 1.43
N ILE A 80 7.54 7.03 1.91
CA ILE A 80 7.14 8.16 1.07
C ILE A 80 8.35 8.85 0.42
N ARG A 81 9.46 9.05 1.16
CA ARG A 81 10.68 9.68 0.61
C ARG A 81 11.31 8.89 -0.52
N ARG A 82 11.07 7.59 -0.59
CA ARG A 82 11.59 6.69 -1.62
C ARG A 82 10.68 6.58 -2.84
N ALA A 83 9.48 7.14 -2.76
CA ALA A 83 8.49 7.12 -3.82
C ALA A 83 8.92 7.98 -5.01
N ASN A 84 8.76 7.43 -6.23
CA ASN A 84 9.01 8.15 -7.48
C ASN A 84 7.71 8.37 -8.27
N GLY A 85 6.61 7.73 -7.87
CA GLY A 85 5.33 7.84 -8.54
C GLY A 85 4.69 9.21 -8.38
N THR A 86 3.82 9.54 -9.31
CA THR A 86 3.03 10.78 -9.26
C THR A 86 2.07 10.78 -8.08
N TRP A 87 1.53 9.60 -7.73
CA TRP A 87 0.62 9.40 -6.62
C TRP A 87 1.18 8.39 -5.63
N ILE A 88 0.93 8.63 -4.35
CA ILE A 88 1.31 7.71 -3.28
C ILE A 88 0.08 7.00 -2.74
N LYS A 89 0.11 5.67 -2.77
CA LYS A 89 -0.86 4.82 -2.08
C LYS A 89 -0.19 4.23 -0.84
N MET A 90 -0.53 4.78 0.34
CA MET A 90 -0.10 4.18 1.60
C MET A 90 -0.91 2.91 1.87
N MET A 91 -0.23 1.81 2.15
CA MET A 91 -0.82 0.53 2.56
C MET A 91 -0.07 0.02 3.78
N HIS A 92 -0.76 -0.21 4.88
CA HIS A 92 -0.14 -0.88 6.02
C HIS A 92 0.04 -2.37 5.73
N ASN A 93 1.03 -3.01 6.37
CA ASN A 93 1.36 -4.41 6.09
C ASN A 93 0.27 -5.42 6.48
N ASP A 94 -0.76 -5.00 7.21
CA ASP A 94 -1.94 -5.77 7.59
C ASP A 94 -3.20 -5.45 6.75
N ASP A 95 -3.09 -4.54 5.78
CA ASP A 95 -4.15 -4.21 4.82
C ASP A 95 -4.01 -5.04 3.53
N TRP A 96 -5.06 -5.10 2.72
CA TRP A 96 -5.02 -5.63 1.34
C TRP A 96 -6.10 -5.01 0.48
N PHE A 97 -5.93 -5.09 -0.84
CA PHE A 97 -6.95 -4.64 -1.78
C PHE A 97 -8.14 -5.60 -1.80
N ALA A 98 -9.35 -5.07 -1.63
CA ALA A 98 -10.57 -5.87 -1.58
C ALA A 98 -10.97 -6.47 -2.94
N THR A 99 -10.55 -5.83 -4.05
CA THR A 99 -10.85 -6.26 -5.43
C THR A 99 -9.63 -6.13 -6.32
N ASN A 100 -9.62 -6.87 -7.44
CA ASN A 100 -8.48 -6.87 -8.38
C ASN A 100 -8.42 -5.61 -9.26
N ASP A 101 -9.45 -4.78 -9.26
CA ASP A 101 -9.55 -3.52 -10.01
C ASP A 101 -9.40 -2.26 -9.13
N ALA A 102 -9.05 -2.43 -7.86
CA ALA A 102 -8.97 -1.30 -6.91
C ALA A 102 -7.99 -0.22 -7.38
N LEU A 103 -6.81 -0.57 -7.89
CA LEU A 103 -5.85 0.39 -8.43
C LEU A 103 -6.32 1.02 -9.74
N GLN A 104 -7.06 0.28 -10.57
CA GLN A 104 -7.67 0.86 -11.78
C GLN A 104 -8.73 1.90 -11.42
N ILE A 105 -9.60 1.60 -10.46
CA ILE A 105 -10.61 2.54 -9.95
C ILE A 105 -9.93 3.79 -9.38
N PHE A 106 -8.84 3.61 -8.63
CA PHE A 106 -8.06 4.73 -8.10
C PHE A 106 -7.50 5.61 -9.23
N TYR A 107 -6.86 5.00 -10.24
CA TYR A 107 -6.34 5.70 -11.41
C TYR A 107 -7.44 6.48 -12.15
N ASP A 108 -8.56 5.84 -12.45
CA ASP A 108 -9.69 6.46 -13.17
C ASP A 108 -10.28 7.63 -12.37
N THR A 109 -10.35 7.49 -11.03
CA THR A 109 -10.84 8.56 -10.15
C THR A 109 -9.92 9.78 -10.20
N VAL A 110 -8.61 9.58 -10.15
CA VAL A 110 -7.61 10.65 -10.27
C VAL A 110 -7.75 11.36 -11.63
N GLN A 111 -7.87 10.60 -12.72
CA GLN A 111 -8.00 11.19 -14.06
C GLN A 111 -9.28 12.04 -14.22
N GLN A 112 -10.35 11.67 -13.54
CA GLN A 112 -11.62 12.40 -13.57
C GLN A 112 -11.66 13.62 -12.64
N ASN A 113 -10.69 13.75 -11.72
CA ASN A 113 -10.68 14.80 -10.69
C ASN A 113 -9.27 15.44 -10.59
N SER A 114 -8.81 16.02 -11.71
CA SER A 114 -7.44 16.54 -11.86
C SER A 114 -7.05 17.67 -10.89
N ASP A 115 -8.04 18.32 -10.28
CA ASP A 115 -7.84 19.43 -9.34
C ASP A 115 -7.79 18.96 -7.87
N THR A 116 -7.74 17.65 -7.64
CA THR A 116 -7.75 17.05 -6.31
C THR A 116 -6.38 16.45 -5.98
N ASP A 117 -5.84 16.79 -4.83
CA ASP A 117 -4.52 16.32 -4.38
C ASP A 117 -4.59 15.16 -3.39
N PHE A 118 -5.78 14.82 -2.92
CA PHE A 118 -5.98 13.78 -1.91
C PHE A 118 -7.25 12.98 -2.14
N PHE A 119 -7.14 11.66 -2.09
CA PHE A 119 -8.26 10.72 -2.20
C PHE A 119 -8.22 9.69 -1.08
N PHE A 120 -9.37 9.28 -0.63
CA PHE A 120 -9.51 8.11 0.24
C PHE A 120 -10.75 7.32 -0.17
N SER A 121 -10.74 6.04 0.12
CA SER A 121 -11.83 5.11 -0.19
C SER A 121 -12.55 4.66 1.08
N ALA A 122 -13.75 4.11 0.93
CA ALA A 122 -14.31 3.23 1.93
C ALA A 122 -13.33 2.07 2.19
N PHE A 123 -13.38 1.50 3.38
CA PHE A 123 -12.61 0.30 3.72
C PHE A 123 -13.51 -0.74 4.41
N GLN A 124 -13.07 -1.96 4.41
CA GLN A 124 -13.75 -3.07 5.04
C GLN A 124 -12.89 -3.61 6.18
N ASN A 125 -13.44 -3.62 7.39
CA ASN A 125 -12.83 -4.34 8.50
C ASN A 125 -13.19 -5.82 8.40
N VAL A 126 -12.19 -6.68 8.59
CA VAL A 126 -12.35 -8.13 8.63
C VAL A 126 -11.88 -8.63 9.99
N GLU A 127 -12.80 -9.22 10.75
CA GLU A 127 -12.47 -9.85 12.03
C GLU A 127 -11.95 -11.28 11.77
N GLU A 128 -10.66 -11.52 11.98
CA GLU A 128 -10.01 -12.78 11.62
C GLU A 128 -10.64 -14.02 12.28
N ASN A 129 -11.02 -13.92 13.57
CA ASN A 129 -11.54 -15.07 14.32
C ASN A 129 -12.96 -15.50 13.92
N SER A 130 -13.79 -14.56 13.47
CA SER A 130 -15.20 -14.82 13.15
C SER A 130 -15.50 -14.74 11.66
N GLY A 131 -14.59 -14.17 10.87
CA GLY A 131 -14.82 -13.83 9.46
C GLY A 131 -15.87 -12.74 9.26
N LYS A 132 -16.31 -12.08 10.33
CA LYS A 132 -17.27 -10.98 10.26
C LYS A 132 -16.65 -9.79 9.54
N THR A 133 -17.42 -9.20 8.65
CA THR A 133 -16.98 -8.04 7.86
C THR A 133 -17.88 -6.84 8.12
N GLU A 134 -17.29 -5.66 8.16
CA GLU A 134 -17.97 -4.38 8.27
C GLU A 134 -17.40 -3.39 7.27
N ILE A 135 -18.27 -2.79 6.44
CA ILE A 135 -17.86 -1.76 5.49
C ILE A 135 -18.01 -0.39 6.17
N VAL A 136 -16.88 0.31 6.31
CA VAL A 136 -16.83 1.67 6.83
C VAL A 136 -16.82 2.64 5.63
N LYS A 137 -17.85 3.47 5.54
CA LYS A 137 -17.99 4.50 4.50
C LYS A 137 -18.02 5.87 5.16
N MET A 138 -17.51 6.87 4.46
CA MET A 138 -17.70 8.25 4.87
C MET A 138 -19.18 8.61 4.78
N SER A 139 -19.70 9.26 5.82
CA SER A 139 -21.07 9.79 5.83
C SER A 139 -21.19 11.02 4.93
N SER A 140 -22.42 11.36 4.52
CA SER A 140 -22.67 12.60 3.77
C SER A 140 -22.34 13.86 4.59
N THR A 141 -22.37 13.74 5.91
CA THR A 141 -22.01 14.83 6.85
C THR A 141 -20.50 15.05 6.87
N ASP A 142 -19.71 13.96 6.83
CA ASP A 142 -18.25 14.05 6.84
C ASP A 142 -17.71 14.71 5.56
N LYS A 143 -18.42 14.55 4.44
CA LYS A 143 -18.08 15.19 3.14
C LYS A 143 -18.19 16.74 3.17
N ALA A 144 -18.85 17.30 4.16
CA ALA A 144 -19.02 18.76 4.28
C ALA A 144 -17.80 19.48 4.88
N PHE A 145 -16.79 18.73 5.35
CA PHE A 145 -15.59 19.27 6.01
C PHE A 145 -14.29 19.11 5.19
N LEU A 146 -14.41 18.72 3.92
CA LEU A 146 -13.27 18.51 3.01
C LEU A 146 -13.24 19.55 1.90
#